data_a4d79ddeccc751d88ecc14e43502f14b
#
_entry.id   a4d79ddeccc751d88ecc14e43502f14b
#
_cell.length_a   1.000
_cell.length_b   1.000
_cell.length_c   1.000
_cell.angle_alpha   90.00
_cell.angle_beta   90.00
_cell.angle_gamma   90.00
#
_symmetry.space_group_name_H-M   'P 1'
#
loop_
_entity.id
_entity.type
_entity.pdbx_description
1 polymer ?
#
loop_
_entity_poly.entity_id
_entity_poly.type
_entity_poly.pdbx_seq_one_letter_code
_entity_poly.pdbx_strand_id
1 'polypeptide(L)'
;DHCQLPPTVKCVEAMRGGLGRTLMEHIIETKPQTVSLLTVQYRMNESIMRFSSDWFYGGKLVAAPDVRFRGILDYDRPMEWIDTSEMDFKEEFVTASNSRINKAEGEFFIAELERYVQRIGVERILDERIDFGLISPYKAQVQYLRRLIKASSVLRPVRSLLSANTVDGFQGQERDVVFISLVRSNDDGQIGFL
;
A
#
# COMPACT_ATOMS: atom_id res chain seq x y z
N ASP A 1 -15.86 -7.90 0.65
CA ASP A 1 -15.04 -8.74 -0.25
C ASP A 1 -14.17 -9.67 0.60
N HIS A 2 -14.30 -10.98 0.39
CA HIS A 2 -13.59 -12.01 1.16
C HIS A 2 -12.10 -12.12 0.82
N CYS A 3 -11.67 -11.54 -0.29
CA CYS A 3 -10.26 -11.49 -0.71
C CYS A 3 -9.53 -10.25 -0.18
N GLN A 4 -10.22 -9.36 0.55
CA GLN A 4 -9.62 -8.20 1.19
C GLN A 4 -9.36 -8.46 2.67
N LEU A 5 -8.75 -7.46 3.35
CA LEU A 5 -8.39 -7.60 4.76
C LEU A 5 -9.61 -7.95 5.63
N PRO A 6 -9.53 -9.02 6.45
CA PRO A 6 -10.60 -9.37 7.36
C PRO A 6 -10.70 -8.35 8.51
N PRO A 7 -11.83 -8.27 9.20
CA PRO A 7 -11.98 -7.42 10.37
C PRO A 7 -11.02 -7.86 11.50
N THR A 8 -10.38 -6.90 12.15
CA THR A 8 -9.47 -7.18 13.28
C THR A 8 -10.25 -7.64 14.50
N VAL A 9 -10.11 -8.90 14.88
CA VAL A 9 -10.71 -9.47 16.09
C VAL A 9 -9.72 -9.35 17.25
N LYS A 10 -10.00 -8.48 18.23
CA LYS A 10 -9.12 -8.24 19.40
C LYS A 10 -9.33 -9.24 20.55
N CYS A 11 -10.51 -9.85 20.63
CA CYS A 11 -10.86 -10.80 21.67
C CYS A 11 -10.56 -12.24 21.20
N VAL A 12 -9.66 -12.93 21.90
CA VAL A 12 -9.28 -14.31 21.58
C VAL A 12 -10.45 -15.28 21.70
N GLU A 13 -11.33 -15.07 22.69
CA GLU A 13 -12.53 -15.90 22.90
C GLU A 13 -13.52 -15.71 21.77
N ALA A 14 -13.73 -14.48 21.29
CA ALA A 14 -14.58 -14.18 20.16
C ALA A 14 -14.02 -14.79 18.85
N MET A 15 -12.70 -14.75 18.66
CA MET A 15 -12.04 -15.41 17.54
C MET A 15 -12.26 -16.92 17.57
N ARG A 16 -12.09 -17.57 18.73
CA ARG A 16 -12.37 -19.00 18.92
C ARG A 16 -13.85 -19.34 18.74
N GLY A 17 -14.74 -18.41 19.09
CA GLY A 17 -16.18 -18.51 18.89
C GLY A 17 -16.65 -18.32 17.44
N GLY A 18 -15.73 -18.13 16.49
CA GLY A 18 -16.02 -18.03 15.05
C GLY A 18 -16.09 -16.60 14.49
N LEU A 19 -15.85 -15.56 15.32
CA LEU A 19 -15.88 -14.16 14.82
C LEU A 19 -14.74 -13.85 13.84
N GLY A 20 -13.70 -14.70 13.77
CA GLY A 20 -12.62 -14.58 12.77
C GLY A 20 -13.10 -14.88 11.34
N ARG A 21 -14.24 -15.52 11.17
CA ARG A 21 -14.86 -15.80 9.88
C ARG A 21 -15.94 -14.78 9.57
N THR A 22 -15.81 -14.11 8.45
CA THR A 22 -16.80 -13.10 8.04
C THR A 22 -18.11 -13.73 7.56
N LEU A 23 -19.22 -13.00 7.69
CA LEU A 23 -20.50 -13.43 7.13
C LEU A 23 -20.42 -13.64 5.60
N MET A 24 -19.59 -12.83 4.93
CA MET A 24 -19.37 -12.95 3.48
C MET A 24 -18.72 -14.29 3.12
N GLU A 25 -17.66 -14.71 3.84
CA GLU A 25 -17.04 -16.03 3.65
C GLU A 25 -18.04 -17.16 3.88
N HIS A 26 -18.87 -17.05 4.92
CA HIS A 26 -19.88 -18.05 5.20
C HIS A 26 -20.92 -18.15 4.06
N ILE A 27 -21.37 -17.01 3.51
CA ILE A 27 -22.32 -16.99 2.38
C ILE A 27 -21.68 -17.58 1.11
N ILE A 28 -20.44 -17.24 0.80
CA ILE A 28 -19.73 -17.77 -0.37
C ILE A 28 -19.65 -19.30 -0.35
N GLU A 29 -19.40 -19.88 0.82
CA GLU A 29 -19.29 -21.34 0.97
C GLU A 29 -20.67 -22.04 0.96
N THR A 30 -21.66 -21.44 1.62
CA THR A 30 -22.96 -22.10 1.83
C THR A 30 -23.98 -21.79 0.74
N LYS A 31 -23.88 -20.63 0.11
CA LYS A 31 -24.82 -20.12 -0.91
C LYS A 31 -24.11 -19.42 -2.07
N PRO A 32 -23.14 -20.08 -2.76
CA PRO A 32 -22.35 -19.44 -3.81
C PRO A 32 -23.18 -18.83 -4.93
N GLN A 33 -24.40 -19.37 -5.18
CA GLN A 33 -25.31 -18.88 -6.20
C GLN A 33 -25.87 -17.48 -5.90
N THR A 34 -25.75 -16.99 -4.67
CA THR A 34 -26.20 -15.64 -4.28
C THR A 34 -25.10 -14.59 -4.40
N VAL A 35 -23.89 -15.00 -4.79
CA VAL A 35 -22.71 -14.13 -4.88
C VAL A 35 -22.43 -13.77 -6.33
N SER A 36 -22.28 -12.48 -6.60
CA SER A 36 -21.88 -11.97 -7.91
C SER A 36 -20.56 -11.19 -7.79
N LEU A 37 -19.60 -11.52 -8.65
CA LEU A 37 -18.35 -10.79 -8.76
C LEU A 37 -18.52 -9.56 -9.65
N LEU A 38 -18.16 -8.39 -9.15
CA LEU A 38 -17.99 -7.20 -9.97
C LEU A 38 -16.66 -7.29 -10.70
N THR A 39 -16.71 -7.45 -12.02
CA THR A 39 -15.51 -7.74 -12.84
C THR A 39 -14.85 -6.50 -13.41
N VAL A 40 -15.58 -5.39 -13.58
CA VAL A 40 -15.02 -4.15 -14.11
C VAL A 40 -14.61 -3.22 -12.97
N GLN A 41 -13.34 -2.83 -12.95
CA GLN A 41 -12.82 -1.85 -12.00
C GLN A 41 -12.47 -0.53 -12.70
N TYR A 42 -12.64 0.59 -11.96
CA TYR A 42 -12.46 1.98 -12.44
C TYR A 42 -11.37 2.73 -11.67
N ARG A 43 -10.52 2.02 -10.92
CA ARG A 43 -9.54 2.63 -10.01
C ARG A 43 -8.15 2.71 -10.60
N MET A 44 -7.62 1.59 -11.08
CA MET A 44 -6.20 1.45 -11.33
C MET A 44 -5.89 0.98 -12.76
N ASN A 45 -4.65 1.29 -13.17
CA ASN A 45 -4.05 0.77 -14.40
C ASN A 45 -4.13 -0.77 -14.46
N GLU A 46 -4.30 -1.31 -15.66
CA GLU A 46 -4.41 -2.76 -15.90
C GLU A 46 -3.19 -3.53 -15.38
N SER A 47 -1.98 -2.97 -15.52
CA SER A 47 -0.75 -3.61 -15.04
C SER A 47 -0.73 -3.77 -13.53
N ILE A 48 -1.26 -2.80 -12.79
CA ILE A 48 -1.39 -2.87 -11.32
C ILE A 48 -2.47 -3.88 -10.93
N MET A 49 -3.61 -3.86 -11.63
CA MET A 49 -4.74 -4.76 -11.36
C MET A 49 -4.40 -6.23 -11.61
N ARG A 50 -3.56 -6.53 -12.61
CA ARG A 50 -3.30 -7.90 -13.09
C ARG A 50 -2.91 -8.85 -11.97
N PHE A 51 -2.00 -8.45 -11.08
CA PHE A 51 -1.58 -9.28 -9.96
C PHE A 51 -2.79 -9.71 -9.09
N SER A 52 -3.59 -8.75 -8.67
CA SER A 52 -4.78 -9.04 -7.85
C SER A 52 -5.82 -9.86 -8.61
N SER A 53 -6.01 -9.57 -9.89
CA SER A 53 -6.94 -10.31 -10.74
C SER A 53 -6.57 -11.79 -10.84
N ASP A 54 -5.31 -12.07 -11.15
CA ASP A 54 -4.84 -13.45 -11.37
C ASP A 54 -4.80 -14.23 -10.06
N TRP A 55 -4.35 -13.59 -8.98
CA TRP A 55 -4.14 -14.27 -7.69
C TRP A 55 -5.42 -14.49 -6.89
N PHE A 56 -6.32 -13.50 -6.87
CA PHE A 56 -7.50 -13.53 -5.98
C PHE A 56 -8.83 -13.69 -6.69
N TYR A 57 -8.92 -13.31 -7.96
CA TYR A 57 -10.19 -13.25 -8.68
C TYR A 57 -10.22 -14.14 -9.93
N GLY A 58 -9.27 -15.06 -10.06
CA GLY A 58 -9.22 -16.05 -11.15
C GLY A 58 -9.11 -15.42 -12.54
N GLY A 59 -8.39 -14.29 -12.67
CA GLY A 59 -8.18 -13.58 -13.92
C GLY A 59 -9.42 -12.86 -14.47
N LYS A 60 -10.47 -12.68 -13.67
CA LYS A 60 -11.76 -12.18 -14.14
C LYS A 60 -11.92 -10.65 -14.09
N LEU A 61 -10.99 -9.93 -13.45
CA LEU A 61 -11.09 -8.48 -13.40
C LEU A 61 -10.65 -7.84 -14.72
N VAL A 62 -11.35 -6.79 -15.10
CA VAL A 62 -11.10 -5.99 -16.30
C VAL A 62 -11.01 -4.53 -15.90
N ALA A 63 -9.99 -3.83 -16.38
CA ALA A 63 -9.89 -2.39 -16.19
C ALA A 63 -10.82 -1.67 -17.17
N ALA A 64 -11.60 -0.71 -16.67
CA ALA A 64 -12.41 0.14 -17.54
C ALA A 64 -11.51 0.92 -18.53
N PRO A 65 -12.00 1.26 -19.74
CA PRO A 65 -11.21 1.94 -20.75
C PRO A 65 -10.50 3.20 -20.24
N ASP A 66 -11.18 3.98 -19.41
CA ASP A 66 -10.71 5.28 -18.91
C ASP A 66 -9.52 5.17 -17.94
N VAL A 67 -9.33 4.02 -17.29
CA VAL A 67 -8.27 3.79 -16.30
C VAL A 67 -7.24 2.76 -16.76
N ARG A 68 -7.51 2.05 -17.84
CA ARG A 68 -6.70 0.93 -18.32
C ARG A 68 -5.22 1.29 -18.50
N PHE A 69 -4.95 2.48 -19.01
CA PHE A 69 -3.60 3.00 -19.28
C PHE A 69 -3.26 4.22 -18.43
N ARG A 70 -3.98 4.44 -17.33
CA ARG A 70 -3.76 5.58 -16.45
C ARG A 70 -2.34 5.56 -15.89
N GLY A 71 -1.64 6.68 -16.01
CA GLY A 71 -0.30 6.95 -15.47
C GLY A 71 -0.15 8.43 -15.15
N ILE A 72 0.90 8.76 -14.40
CA ILE A 72 1.21 10.15 -14.03
C ILE A 72 2.09 10.81 -15.11
N LEU A 73 3.10 10.10 -15.56
CA LEU A 73 3.99 10.54 -16.65
C LEU A 73 3.89 9.54 -17.81
N ASP A 74 4.00 10.03 -19.04
CA ASP A 74 3.78 9.24 -20.26
C ASP A 74 4.70 8.01 -20.39
N TYR A 75 5.89 8.08 -19.80
CA TYR A 75 6.90 7.02 -19.86
C TYR A 75 7.09 6.26 -18.55
N ASP A 76 6.25 6.51 -17.53
CA ASP A 76 6.33 5.79 -16.27
C ASP A 76 5.83 4.36 -16.41
N ARG A 77 6.51 3.45 -15.72
CA ARG A 77 5.96 2.13 -15.48
C ARG A 77 4.86 2.26 -14.44
N PRO A 78 3.65 1.73 -14.70
CA PRO A 78 2.55 1.82 -13.72
C PRO A 78 2.87 1.18 -12.38
N MET A 79 3.77 0.20 -12.37
CA MET A 79 4.28 -0.46 -11.18
C MET A 79 5.79 -0.65 -11.31
N GLU A 80 6.53 -0.22 -10.29
CA GLU A 80 7.99 -0.37 -10.20
C GLU A 80 8.35 -1.04 -8.87
N TRP A 81 9.25 -2.01 -8.95
CA TRP A 81 9.84 -2.67 -7.80
C TRP A 81 11.29 -2.24 -7.67
N ILE A 82 11.64 -1.62 -6.54
CA ILE A 82 13.02 -1.23 -6.25
C ILE A 82 13.59 -2.26 -5.28
N ASP A 83 14.51 -3.07 -5.76
CA ASP A 83 15.20 -4.06 -4.94
C ASP A 83 16.30 -3.38 -4.13
N THR A 84 16.21 -3.49 -2.81
CA THR A 84 17.19 -2.95 -1.85
C THR A 84 17.99 -4.03 -1.16
N SER A 85 17.95 -5.28 -1.63
CA SER A 85 18.58 -6.43 -0.97
C SER A 85 20.11 -6.29 -0.84
N GLU A 86 20.76 -5.59 -1.79
CA GLU A 86 22.21 -5.36 -1.78
C GLU A 86 22.63 -4.10 -0.98
N MET A 87 21.68 -3.33 -0.42
CA MET A 87 21.95 -2.04 0.22
C MET A 87 22.26 -2.12 1.73
N ASP A 88 22.38 -3.31 2.30
CA ASP A 88 22.61 -3.55 3.75
C ASP A 88 21.65 -2.76 4.67
N PHE A 89 20.41 -2.58 4.23
CA PHE A 89 19.37 -1.96 5.05
C PHE A 89 18.88 -2.95 6.09
N LYS A 90 19.03 -2.62 7.38
CA LYS A 90 18.66 -3.50 8.50
C LYS A 90 17.43 -3.02 9.24
N GLU A 91 16.53 -3.95 9.52
CA GLU A 91 15.39 -3.68 10.38
C GLU A 91 15.80 -3.62 11.85
N GLU A 92 15.13 -2.77 12.61
CA GLU A 92 15.27 -2.66 14.06
C GLU A 92 13.91 -2.92 14.73
N PHE A 93 13.91 -3.62 15.86
CA PHE A 93 12.70 -3.77 16.67
C PHE A 93 12.56 -2.61 17.65
N VAL A 94 11.43 -1.93 17.64
CA VAL A 94 11.11 -0.81 18.54
C VAL A 94 10.24 -1.30 19.67
N THR A 95 10.83 -1.61 20.81
CA THR A 95 10.15 -2.18 22.00
C THR A 95 8.99 -1.31 22.49
N ALA A 96 9.17 0.02 22.52
CA ALA A 96 8.15 0.95 23.02
C ALA A 96 6.81 0.91 22.24
N SER A 97 6.84 0.54 20.96
CA SER A 97 5.66 0.45 20.10
C SER A 97 5.32 -0.97 19.65
N ASN A 98 6.08 -1.96 20.10
CA ASN A 98 6.01 -3.36 19.64
C ASN A 98 5.95 -3.43 18.09
N SER A 99 6.83 -2.71 17.43
CA SER A 99 6.81 -2.51 15.98
C SER A 99 8.24 -2.57 15.40
N ARG A 100 8.35 -2.59 14.09
CA ARG A 100 9.65 -2.59 13.39
C ARG A 100 9.85 -1.30 12.62
N ILE A 101 11.11 -0.96 12.41
CA ILE A 101 11.56 0.18 11.62
C ILE A 101 12.79 -0.21 10.83
N ASN A 102 12.92 0.31 9.62
CA ASN A 102 14.14 0.29 8.84
C ASN A 102 14.45 1.74 8.45
N LYS A 103 15.37 2.35 9.17
CA LYS A 103 15.68 3.78 9.01
C LYS A 103 16.31 4.06 7.66
N ALA A 104 17.28 3.24 7.25
CA ALA A 104 17.97 3.40 5.97
C ALA A 104 16.99 3.24 4.79
N GLU A 105 16.11 2.24 4.83
CA GLU A 105 15.03 2.12 3.85
C GLU A 105 14.09 3.33 3.86
N GLY A 106 13.74 3.84 5.04
CA GLY A 106 12.89 5.03 5.16
C GLY A 106 13.52 6.29 4.56
N GLU A 107 14.82 6.50 4.74
CA GLU A 107 15.57 7.61 4.15
C GLU A 107 15.67 7.46 2.63
N PHE A 108 15.97 6.27 2.15
CA PHE A 108 15.99 5.94 0.72
C PHE A 108 14.61 6.15 0.09
N PHE A 109 13.56 5.66 0.74
CA PHE A 109 12.16 5.84 0.32
C PHE A 109 11.80 7.33 0.14
N ILE A 110 12.20 8.19 1.08
CA ILE A 110 11.95 9.63 0.96
C ILE A 110 12.78 10.26 -0.16
N ALA A 111 14.00 9.84 -0.37
CA ALA A 111 14.82 10.31 -1.48
C ALA A 111 14.20 9.95 -2.85
N GLU A 112 13.66 8.73 -2.99
CA GLU A 112 12.92 8.34 -4.20
C GLU A 112 11.63 9.14 -4.40
N LEU A 113 10.88 9.39 -3.31
CA LEU A 113 9.70 10.24 -3.36
C LEU A 113 10.05 11.68 -3.78
N GLU A 114 11.12 12.25 -3.24
CA GLU A 114 11.59 13.59 -3.60
C GLU A 114 11.99 13.66 -5.09
N ARG A 115 12.71 12.65 -5.58
CA ARG A 115 13.05 12.53 -7.01
C ARG A 115 11.80 12.48 -7.90
N TYR A 116 10.82 11.70 -7.49
CA TYR A 116 9.58 11.57 -8.26
C TYR A 116 8.76 12.86 -8.26
N VAL A 117 8.63 13.52 -7.11
CA VAL A 117 8.00 14.85 -6.99
C VAL A 117 8.68 15.89 -7.87
N GLN A 118 10.03 15.92 -7.89
CA GLN A 118 10.78 16.82 -8.75
C GLN A 118 10.59 16.50 -10.25
N ARG A 119 10.48 15.23 -10.60
CA ARG A 119 10.27 14.78 -11.98
C ARG A 119 8.88 15.14 -12.51
N ILE A 120 7.84 15.06 -11.69
CA ILE A 120 6.49 15.52 -12.04
C ILE A 120 6.45 17.05 -12.13
N GLY A 121 7.11 17.72 -11.21
CA GLY A 121 7.06 19.18 -11.00
C GLY A 121 6.01 19.61 -9.98
N VAL A 122 6.44 20.46 -9.06
CA VAL A 122 5.57 20.94 -7.95
C VAL A 122 4.32 21.65 -8.47
N GLU A 123 4.46 22.50 -9.49
CA GLU A 123 3.34 23.22 -10.09
C GLU A 123 2.26 22.25 -10.59
N ARG A 124 2.65 21.28 -11.40
CA ARG A 124 1.72 20.29 -11.93
C ARG A 124 1.04 19.48 -10.81
N ILE A 125 1.80 19.07 -9.77
CA ILE A 125 1.24 18.33 -8.62
C ILE A 125 0.14 19.16 -7.94
N LEU A 126 0.35 20.45 -7.77
CA LEU A 126 -0.60 21.33 -7.11
C LEU A 126 -1.83 21.63 -7.98
N ASP A 127 -1.63 21.89 -9.28
CA ASP A 127 -2.69 22.19 -10.24
C ASP A 127 -3.61 20.99 -10.48
N GLU A 128 -3.04 19.82 -10.72
CA GLU A 128 -3.78 18.56 -10.93
C GLU A 128 -4.21 17.89 -9.62
N ARG A 129 -3.74 18.40 -8.45
CA ARG A 129 -3.96 17.83 -7.11
C ARG A 129 -3.56 16.37 -6.99
N ILE A 130 -2.44 16.00 -7.61
CA ILE A 130 -1.91 14.63 -7.55
C ILE A 130 -1.60 14.29 -6.11
N ASP A 131 -2.26 13.28 -5.57
CA ASP A 131 -2.09 12.86 -4.18
C ASP A 131 -1.27 11.57 -4.05
N PHE A 132 -0.56 11.47 -2.93
CA PHE A 132 0.38 10.38 -2.68
C PHE A 132 0.00 9.61 -1.41
N GLY A 133 -0.08 8.30 -1.54
CA GLY A 133 -0.20 7.35 -0.43
C GLY A 133 1.14 6.71 -0.10
N LEU A 134 1.60 6.89 1.13
CA LEU A 134 2.86 6.33 1.62
C LEU A 134 2.52 5.24 2.64
N ILE A 135 2.74 3.99 2.27
CA ILE A 135 2.23 2.83 3.01
C ILE A 135 3.39 2.05 3.62
N SER A 136 3.21 1.60 4.85
CA SER A 136 4.06 0.58 5.45
C SER A 136 3.24 -0.33 6.36
N PRO A 137 3.54 -1.64 6.45
CA PRO A 137 2.89 -2.55 7.39
C PRO A 137 3.16 -2.18 8.86
N TYR A 138 4.23 -1.45 9.14
CA TYR A 138 4.72 -1.20 10.49
C TYR A 138 4.51 0.24 10.95
N LYS A 139 3.79 0.40 12.05
CA LYS A 139 3.45 1.71 12.63
C LYS A 139 4.67 2.57 12.97
N ALA A 140 5.77 1.95 13.44
CA ALA A 140 7.00 2.69 13.72
C ALA A 140 7.61 3.28 12.44
N GLN A 141 7.60 2.55 11.33
CA GLN A 141 8.05 3.04 10.03
C GLN A 141 7.19 4.21 9.55
N VAL A 142 5.87 4.08 9.63
CA VAL A 142 4.94 5.17 9.27
C VAL A 142 5.24 6.45 10.05
N GLN A 143 5.49 6.34 11.37
CA GLN A 143 5.85 7.49 12.19
C GLN A 143 7.20 8.09 11.77
N TYR A 144 8.14 7.26 11.38
CA TYR A 144 9.44 7.71 10.89
C TYR A 144 9.30 8.44 9.55
N LEU A 145 8.58 7.87 8.58
CA LEU A 145 8.30 8.50 7.31
C LEU A 145 7.63 9.87 7.49
N ARG A 146 6.65 9.99 8.39
CA ARG A 146 6.00 11.28 8.71
C ARG A 146 7.00 12.33 9.23
N ARG A 147 8.01 11.92 10.02
CA ARG A 147 9.07 12.84 10.49
C ARG A 147 9.95 13.29 9.34
N LEU A 148 10.36 12.37 8.46
CA LEU A 148 11.18 12.69 7.30
C LEU A 148 10.46 13.63 6.33
N ILE A 149 9.18 13.36 6.01
CA ILE A 149 8.33 14.24 5.20
C ILE A 149 8.28 15.65 5.80
N LYS A 150 8.12 15.75 7.12
CA LYS A 150 8.08 17.04 7.81
C LYS A 150 9.40 17.79 7.72
N ALA A 151 10.52 17.08 7.75
CA ALA A 151 11.86 17.66 7.68
C ALA A 151 12.28 18.07 6.25
N SER A 152 11.72 17.42 5.24
CA SER A 152 12.06 17.67 3.84
C SER A 152 11.64 19.06 3.36
N SER A 153 12.59 19.80 2.80
CA SER A 153 12.33 21.09 2.12
C SER A 153 11.71 20.87 0.74
N VAL A 154 12.07 19.78 0.03
CA VAL A 154 11.56 19.43 -1.29
C VAL A 154 10.08 19.09 -1.23
N LEU A 155 9.66 18.31 -0.22
CA LEU A 155 8.27 17.90 -0.06
C LEU A 155 7.37 18.98 0.58
N ARG A 156 7.96 20.04 1.12
CA ARG A 156 7.22 21.11 1.81
C ARG A 156 6.06 21.69 1.01
N PRO A 157 6.21 22.05 -0.29
CA PRO A 157 5.12 22.64 -1.07
C PRO A 157 3.92 21.69 -1.27
N VAL A 158 4.19 20.40 -1.42
CA VAL A 158 3.17 19.37 -1.73
C VAL A 158 2.72 18.56 -0.51
N ARG A 159 3.16 18.94 0.71
CA ARG A 159 2.93 18.16 1.94
C ARG A 159 1.47 17.86 2.23
N SER A 160 0.55 18.75 1.89
CA SER A 160 -0.88 18.54 2.08
C SER A 160 -1.47 17.42 1.21
N LEU A 161 -0.76 17.04 0.15
CA LEU A 161 -1.13 15.95 -0.77
C LEU A 161 -0.43 14.63 -0.43
N LEU A 162 0.42 14.60 0.60
CA LEU A 162 1.12 13.41 1.06
C LEU A 162 0.43 12.83 2.30
N SER A 163 0.03 11.58 2.25
CA SER A 163 -0.53 10.86 3.40
C SER A 163 0.23 9.59 3.68
N ALA A 164 0.73 9.42 4.90
CA ALA A 164 1.45 8.21 5.33
C ALA A 164 0.61 7.45 6.37
N ASN A 165 0.36 6.14 6.15
CA ASN A 165 -0.37 5.31 7.09
C ASN A 165 -0.01 3.83 6.94
N THR A 166 -0.53 3.00 7.85
CA THR A 166 -0.46 1.53 7.74
C THR A 166 -1.39 1.02 6.63
N VAL A 167 -1.20 -0.24 6.22
CA VAL A 167 -2.07 -0.89 5.23
C VAL A 167 -3.55 -0.78 5.63
N ASP A 168 -3.88 -1.13 6.88
CA ASP A 168 -5.26 -1.01 7.40
C ASP A 168 -5.79 0.44 7.34
N GLY A 169 -4.91 1.42 7.60
CA GLY A 169 -5.26 2.83 7.59
C GLY A 169 -5.56 3.39 6.20
N PHE A 170 -5.16 2.69 5.14
CA PHE A 170 -5.49 3.01 3.76
C PHE A 170 -6.67 2.21 3.20
N GLN A 171 -7.18 1.23 3.95
CA GLN A 171 -8.31 0.44 3.48
C GLN A 171 -9.50 1.32 3.08
N GLY A 172 -10.03 1.08 1.88
CA GLY A 172 -11.13 1.87 1.33
C GLY A 172 -10.75 3.23 0.73
N GLN A 173 -9.48 3.61 0.78
CA GLN A 173 -8.98 4.83 0.16
C GLN A 173 -8.34 4.55 -1.20
N GLU A 174 -8.17 5.58 -1.99
CA GLU A 174 -7.43 5.55 -3.26
C GLU A 174 -6.49 6.76 -3.32
N ARG A 175 -5.41 6.62 -4.09
CA ARG A 175 -4.40 7.68 -4.34
C ARG A 175 -3.93 7.57 -5.78
N ASP A 176 -3.50 8.71 -6.33
CA ASP A 176 -2.94 8.75 -7.68
C ASP A 176 -1.60 8.04 -7.75
N VAL A 177 -0.78 8.19 -6.71
CA VAL A 177 0.53 7.54 -6.58
C VAL A 177 0.64 6.84 -5.23
N VAL A 178 1.13 5.61 -5.24
CA VAL A 178 1.36 4.83 -4.01
C VAL A 178 2.82 4.41 -3.91
N PHE A 179 3.44 4.71 -2.78
CA PHE A 179 4.76 4.23 -2.39
C PHE A 179 4.62 3.27 -1.21
N ILE A 180 5.31 2.13 -1.26
CA ILE A 180 5.23 1.09 -0.22
C ILE A 180 6.62 0.81 0.33
N SER A 181 6.78 0.92 1.66
CA SER A 181 7.98 0.54 2.42
C SER A 181 7.70 -0.76 3.16
N LEU A 182 8.40 -1.85 2.81
CA LEU A 182 8.17 -3.19 3.36
C LEU A 182 8.88 -3.42 4.68
N VAL A 183 9.97 -2.70 4.95
CA VAL A 183 10.73 -2.68 6.21
C VAL A 183 11.56 -3.93 6.47
N ARG A 184 11.00 -5.12 6.15
CA ARG A 184 11.61 -6.40 6.54
C ARG A 184 12.93 -6.64 5.79
N SER A 185 13.99 -6.75 6.58
CA SER A 185 15.33 -7.10 6.12
C SER A 185 16.07 -7.75 7.29
N ASN A 186 16.23 -9.08 7.25
CA ASN A 186 16.87 -9.85 8.31
C ASN A 186 17.52 -11.12 7.74
N ASP A 187 18.52 -11.61 8.44
CA ASP A 187 19.29 -12.79 8.03
C ASP A 187 18.55 -14.12 8.30
N ASP A 188 17.48 -14.08 9.10
CA ASP A 188 16.70 -15.26 9.50
C ASP A 188 15.62 -15.65 8.47
N GLY A 189 15.49 -14.91 7.38
CA GLY A 189 14.46 -15.14 6.35
C GLY A 189 13.02 -14.94 6.84
N GLN A 190 12.84 -14.19 7.93
CA GLN A 190 11.52 -13.93 8.48
C GLN A 190 10.80 -12.85 7.66
N ILE A 191 9.73 -13.22 6.97
CA ILE A 191 8.90 -12.30 6.20
C ILE A 191 8.07 -11.40 7.13
N GLY A 192 7.70 -11.91 8.30
CA GLY A 192 6.94 -11.16 9.29
C GLY A 192 5.46 -11.07 9.00
N PHE A 193 4.88 -9.95 9.41
CA PHE A 193 3.48 -9.64 9.18
C PHE A 193 3.35 -8.94 7.83
N LEU A 194 2.86 -9.66 6.85
CA LEU A 194 2.41 -9.19 5.54
C LEU A 194 1.03 -9.76 5.25
#